data_a791fb544e33947381f55588cb510f39
#
_entry.id   a791fb544e33947381f55588cb510f39
#
_cell.length_a   1.000
_cell.length_b   1.000
_cell.length_c   1.000
_cell.angle_alpha   90.00
_cell.angle_beta   90.00
_cell.angle_gamma   90.00
#
_symmetry.space_group_name_H-M   'P 1'
#
loop_
_entity.id
_entity.type
_entity.pdbx_description
1 polymer ?
#
loop_
_entity_poly.entity_id
_entity_poly.type
_entity_poly.pdbx_seq_one_letter_code
_entity_poly.pdbx_strand_id
1 'polypeptide(L)'
;GSVGDLFDALDHRDSVFFTGSKATADRLRRHPAFLERGALFNAEADSLNPAILGEKATEEELSRLAQEIAQELVIKTGQRCTAIRRVFAPRERLKALLEATRKRLEALRLGDPREEGVDLGPLASLEQKAEVEKAVAALLEAGARVYWRHPGREDGAFFPPTLLLAEDPWPGALHQVEPFGPVATFFPYGSREEAARLAALGGGSLVATLATSDPEEARFYLLALA
;
A
#
# COMPACT_ATOMS: atom_id res chain seq x y z
N GLY A 1 -14.22 -12.57 -14.86
CA GLY A 1 -14.59 -13.08 -16.15
C GLY A 1 -13.71 -12.52 -17.26
N SER A 2 -13.63 -13.19 -18.41
CA SER A 2 -12.93 -12.68 -19.58
C SER A 2 -13.80 -11.64 -20.29
N VAL A 3 -13.19 -10.56 -20.78
CA VAL A 3 -13.87 -9.60 -21.68
C VAL A 3 -13.93 -10.12 -23.13
N GLY A 4 -13.39 -11.33 -23.37
CA GLY A 4 -13.37 -11.96 -24.68
C GLY A 4 -12.65 -11.11 -25.73
N ASP A 5 -13.28 -10.95 -26.86
CA ASP A 5 -12.86 -10.20 -28.03
C ASP A 5 -13.36 -8.74 -28.06
N LEU A 6 -13.86 -8.22 -26.92
CA LEU A 6 -14.37 -6.86 -26.84
C LEU A 6 -13.37 -5.83 -27.41
N PHE A 7 -12.09 -5.99 -27.10
CA PHE A 7 -11.07 -5.04 -27.56
C PHE A 7 -10.83 -5.08 -29.07
N ASP A 8 -11.18 -6.18 -29.74
CA ASP A 8 -11.08 -6.26 -31.20
C ASP A 8 -12.08 -5.36 -31.91
N ALA A 9 -13.19 -5.00 -31.24
CA ALA A 9 -14.20 -4.11 -31.77
C ALA A 9 -13.96 -2.61 -31.51
N LEU A 10 -12.95 -2.26 -30.69
CA LEU A 10 -12.67 -0.86 -30.30
C LEU A 10 -11.87 -0.10 -31.37
N ASP A 11 -12.19 1.19 -31.52
CA ASP A 11 -11.49 2.13 -32.42
C ASP A 11 -11.30 3.52 -31.76
N HIS A 12 -10.87 4.51 -32.56
CA HIS A 12 -10.56 5.88 -32.11
C HIS A 12 -11.73 6.63 -31.45
N ARG A 13 -12.94 6.10 -31.47
CA ARG A 13 -14.14 6.68 -30.81
C ARG A 13 -14.31 6.14 -29.40
N ASP A 14 -13.54 5.13 -29.03
CA ASP A 14 -13.72 4.42 -27.76
C ASP A 14 -12.67 4.80 -26.74
N SER A 15 -13.06 4.68 -25.47
CA SER A 15 -12.19 4.87 -24.33
C SER A 15 -12.34 3.72 -23.36
N VAL A 16 -11.23 3.16 -22.91
CA VAL A 16 -11.18 2.12 -21.88
C VAL A 16 -10.59 2.71 -20.59
N PHE A 17 -11.32 2.61 -19.50
CA PHE A 17 -10.86 2.90 -18.16
C PHE A 17 -10.66 1.59 -17.43
N PHE A 18 -9.42 1.26 -17.15
CA PHE A 18 -9.03 0.02 -16.48
C PHE A 18 -8.59 0.29 -15.06
N THR A 19 -9.10 -0.49 -14.11
CA THR A 19 -8.60 -0.53 -12.74
C THR A 19 -8.18 -1.96 -12.39
N GLY A 20 -6.94 -2.15 -11.96
CA GLY A 20 -6.40 -3.48 -11.63
C GLY A 20 -4.90 -3.49 -11.49
N SER A 21 -4.25 -4.65 -11.64
CA SER A 21 -2.80 -4.77 -11.52
C SER A 21 -2.05 -4.10 -12.67
N LYS A 22 -0.87 -3.55 -12.37
CA LYS A 22 0.05 -2.98 -13.36
C LYS A 22 0.39 -3.99 -14.48
N ALA A 23 0.64 -5.24 -14.12
CA ALA A 23 0.94 -6.30 -15.09
C ALA A 23 -0.19 -6.50 -16.10
N THR A 24 -1.44 -6.42 -15.64
CA THR A 24 -2.61 -6.51 -16.54
C THR A 24 -2.75 -5.24 -17.37
N ALA A 25 -2.60 -4.06 -16.80
CA ALA A 25 -2.63 -2.79 -17.52
C ALA A 25 -1.59 -2.75 -18.65
N ASP A 26 -0.35 -3.14 -18.36
CA ASP A 26 0.76 -3.16 -19.34
C ASP A 26 0.51 -4.16 -20.45
N ARG A 27 -0.12 -5.30 -20.15
CA ARG A 27 -0.53 -6.28 -21.19
C ARG A 27 -1.64 -5.72 -22.08
N LEU A 28 -2.67 -5.12 -21.47
CA LEU A 28 -3.80 -4.57 -22.22
C LEU A 28 -3.37 -3.40 -23.12
N ARG A 29 -2.51 -2.51 -22.60
CA ARG A 29 -2.01 -1.34 -23.34
C ARG A 29 -1.31 -1.70 -24.65
N ARG A 30 -0.81 -2.94 -24.77
CA ARG A 30 -0.17 -3.44 -26.00
C ARG A 30 -1.16 -3.96 -27.05
N HIS A 31 -2.47 -3.93 -26.76
CA HIS A 31 -3.48 -4.40 -27.71
C HIS A 31 -3.57 -3.47 -28.92
N PRO A 32 -3.77 -4.01 -30.16
CA PRO A 32 -3.88 -3.22 -31.41
C PRO A 32 -4.94 -2.12 -31.35
N ALA A 33 -6.02 -2.30 -30.59
CA ALA A 33 -7.02 -1.25 -30.37
C ALA A 33 -6.42 0.07 -29.92
N PHE A 34 -5.42 0.03 -29.02
CA PHE A 34 -4.78 1.21 -28.44
C PHE A 34 -3.57 1.68 -29.24
N LEU A 35 -2.80 0.76 -29.81
CA LEU A 35 -1.59 1.08 -30.54
C LEU A 35 -1.85 1.51 -32.01
N GLU A 36 -2.84 0.90 -32.65
CA GLU A 36 -3.04 1.03 -34.09
C GLU A 36 -4.37 1.69 -34.47
N ARG A 37 -5.46 1.38 -33.73
CA ARG A 37 -6.80 1.89 -34.04
C ARG A 37 -7.18 3.15 -33.26
N GLY A 38 -6.29 3.64 -32.37
CA GLY A 38 -6.43 4.92 -31.70
C GLY A 38 -7.46 4.98 -30.57
N ALA A 39 -7.94 3.84 -30.05
CA ALA A 39 -8.76 3.83 -28.84
C ALA A 39 -7.95 4.37 -27.65
N LEU A 40 -8.58 5.14 -26.76
CA LEU A 40 -7.92 5.68 -25.59
C LEU A 40 -7.87 4.64 -24.47
N PHE A 41 -6.72 4.53 -23.80
CA PHE A 41 -6.54 3.63 -22.67
C PHE A 41 -6.04 4.40 -21.46
N ASN A 42 -6.89 4.50 -20.42
CA ASN A 42 -6.54 5.04 -19.12
C ASN A 42 -6.51 3.91 -18.11
N ALA A 43 -5.43 3.80 -17.35
CA ALA A 43 -5.25 2.76 -16.36
C ALA A 43 -4.91 3.35 -15.00
N GLU A 44 -5.68 2.95 -14.00
CA GLU A 44 -5.38 3.10 -12.59
C GLU A 44 -4.91 1.74 -12.06
N ALA A 45 -3.62 1.61 -11.82
CA ALA A 45 -3.01 0.31 -11.52
C ALA A 45 -1.92 0.46 -10.47
N ASP A 46 -1.88 -0.48 -9.54
CA ASP A 46 -0.99 -0.58 -8.39
C ASP A 46 -0.69 0.79 -7.74
N SER A 47 -0.76 0.88 -6.45
CA SER A 47 -0.50 2.14 -5.74
C SER A 47 0.29 1.88 -4.47
N LEU A 48 1.50 2.40 -4.42
CA LEU A 48 2.39 2.26 -3.27
C LEU A 48 2.31 3.50 -2.36
N ASN A 49 1.11 3.78 -1.86
CA ASN A 49 0.79 4.97 -1.11
C ASN A 49 1.69 5.15 0.12
N PRO A 50 2.42 6.28 0.22
CA PRO A 50 3.26 6.58 1.37
C PRO A 50 2.44 7.21 2.50
N ALA A 51 2.82 6.89 3.74
CA ALA A 51 2.49 7.65 4.93
C ALA A 51 3.78 8.16 5.56
N ILE A 52 3.86 9.42 5.89
CA ILE A 52 5.06 10.07 6.41
C ILE A 52 4.76 10.67 7.77
N LEU A 53 5.50 10.27 8.79
CA LEU A 53 5.56 10.97 10.06
C LEU A 53 6.58 12.09 9.93
N GLY A 54 6.19 13.34 10.03
CA GLY A 54 7.08 14.49 9.93
C GLY A 54 8.14 14.51 11.03
N GLU A 55 9.26 15.18 10.78
CA GLU A 55 10.34 15.35 11.77
C GLU A 55 9.86 16.10 13.03
N LYS A 56 8.97 17.07 12.82
CA LYS A 56 8.40 17.90 13.88
C LYS A 56 7.06 17.41 14.41
N ALA A 57 6.61 16.24 13.97
CA ALA A 57 5.34 15.68 14.40
C ALA A 57 5.31 15.47 15.92
N THR A 58 4.20 15.84 16.55
CA THR A 58 3.94 15.64 17.98
C THR A 58 3.65 14.16 18.30
N GLU A 59 3.61 13.81 19.57
CA GLU A 59 3.20 12.46 20.00
C GLU A 59 1.73 12.18 19.68
N GLU A 60 0.87 13.21 19.68
CA GLU A 60 -0.52 13.08 19.27
C GLU A 60 -0.62 12.73 17.78
N GLU A 61 0.15 13.39 16.93
CA GLU A 61 0.21 13.12 15.48
C GLU A 61 0.78 11.75 15.17
N LEU A 62 1.80 11.31 15.89
CA LEU A 62 2.29 9.93 15.82
C LEU A 62 1.17 8.94 16.18
N SER A 63 0.45 9.20 17.25
CA SER A 63 -0.66 8.35 17.68
C SER A 63 -1.79 8.29 16.65
N ARG A 64 -2.15 9.44 16.05
CA ARG A 64 -3.15 9.52 14.96
C ARG A 64 -2.69 8.77 13.72
N LEU A 65 -1.44 8.97 13.29
CA LEU A 65 -0.89 8.26 12.15
C LEU A 65 -0.90 6.74 12.37
N ALA A 66 -0.52 6.28 13.57
CA ALA A 66 -0.59 4.86 13.91
C ALA A 66 -2.02 4.30 13.86
N GLN A 67 -3.01 5.11 14.24
CA GLN A 67 -4.43 4.74 14.11
C GLN A 67 -4.84 4.64 12.64
N GLU A 68 -4.44 5.60 11.83
CA GLU A 68 -4.77 5.64 10.41
C GLU A 68 -4.15 4.44 9.66
N ILE A 69 -2.88 4.14 9.91
CA ILE A 69 -2.22 2.96 9.36
C ILE A 69 -2.99 1.68 9.73
N ALA A 70 -3.36 1.53 11.01
CA ALA A 70 -4.10 0.35 11.46
C ALA A 70 -5.48 0.25 10.78
N GLN A 71 -6.22 1.36 10.66
CA GLN A 71 -7.51 1.40 9.97
C GLN A 71 -7.39 1.03 8.48
N GLU A 72 -6.38 1.55 7.79
CA GLU A 72 -6.13 1.26 6.38
C GLU A 72 -5.80 -0.23 6.13
N LEU A 73 -5.16 -0.90 7.08
CA LEU A 73 -4.92 -2.34 7.02
C LEU A 73 -6.18 -3.17 7.30
N VAL A 74 -7.13 -2.64 8.05
CA VAL A 74 -8.38 -3.34 8.43
C VAL A 74 -9.46 -3.18 7.37
N ILE A 75 -9.68 -1.97 6.87
CA ILE A 75 -10.76 -1.68 5.93
C ILE A 75 -10.60 -2.53 4.67
N LYS A 76 -11.62 -3.36 4.39
CA LYS A 76 -11.61 -4.35 3.29
C LYS A 76 -10.38 -5.27 3.32
N THR A 77 -9.88 -5.57 4.51
CA THR A 77 -8.68 -6.40 4.71
C THR A 77 -7.46 -5.83 3.96
N GLY A 78 -7.32 -4.50 3.95
CA GLY A 78 -6.25 -3.79 3.24
C GLY A 78 -6.37 -3.81 1.71
N GLN A 79 -7.44 -4.38 1.14
CA GLN A 79 -7.63 -4.48 -0.31
C GLN A 79 -8.30 -3.22 -0.89
N ARG A 80 -7.60 -2.09 -0.76
CA ARG A 80 -7.99 -0.78 -1.32
C ARG A 80 -6.83 -0.17 -2.08
N CYS A 81 -7.14 0.48 -3.20
CA CYS A 81 -6.13 1.19 -4.00
C CYS A 81 -5.50 2.37 -3.26
N THR A 82 -6.20 2.94 -2.26
CA THR A 82 -5.70 4.04 -1.42
C THR A 82 -5.06 3.58 -0.12
N ALA A 83 -4.99 2.27 0.16
CA ALA A 83 -4.43 1.78 1.42
C ALA A 83 -2.95 2.15 1.57
N ILE A 84 -2.54 2.49 2.80
CA ILE A 84 -1.14 2.79 3.13
C ILE A 84 -0.31 1.52 2.99
N ARG A 85 0.72 1.57 2.13
CA ARG A 85 1.63 0.46 1.87
C ARG A 85 3.02 0.68 2.43
N ARG A 86 3.49 1.93 2.41
CA ARG A 86 4.83 2.32 2.83
C ARG A 86 4.74 3.41 3.88
N VAL A 87 5.40 3.20 5.01
CA VAL A 87 5.38 4.13 6.15
C VAL A 87 6.80 4.62 6.40
N PHE A 88 7.00 5.92 6.34
CA PHE A 88 8.29 6.57 6.56
C PHE A 88 8.26 7.34 7.87
N ALA A 89 9.27 7.14 8.72
CA ALA A 89 9.41 7.87 9.97
C ALA A 89 10.87 8.23 10.25
N PRO A 90 11.12 9.34 10.99
CA PRO A 90 12.45 9.63 11.50
C PRO A 90 13.02 8.40 12.21
N ARG A 91 14.30 8.10 11.98
CA ARG A 91 14.95 6.87 12.47
C ARG A 91 14.73 6.64 13.97
N GLU A 92 14.81 7.69 14.77
CA GLU A 92 14.63 7.65 16.22
C GLU A 92 13.17 7.44 16.66
N ARG A 93 12.20 7.74 15.79
CA ARG A 93 10.76 7.63 16.08
C ARG A 93 10.10 6.41 15.44
N LEU A 94 10.80 5.74 14.52
CA LEU A 94 10.27 4.60 13.75
C LEU A 94 9.75 3.49 14.67
N LYS A 95 10.52 3.13 15.71
CA LYS A 95 10.12 2.09 16.67
C LYS A 95 8.87 2.48 17.44
N ALA A 96 8.74 3.73 17.83
CA ALA A 96 7.55 4.22 18.56
C ALA A 96 6.30 4.12 17.67
N LEU A 97 6.40 4.50 16.39
CA LEU A 97 5.29 4.39 15.44
C LEU A 97 4.91 2.94 15.16
N LEU A 98 5.89 2.05 14.96
CA LEU A 98 5.68 0.61 14.80
C LEU A 98 4.92 0.02 16.00
N GLU A 99 5.37 0.29 17.24
CA GLU A 99 4.74 -0.22 18.44
C GLU A 99 3.33 0.36 18.67
N ALA A 100 3.12 1.64 18.34
CA ALA A 100 1.81 2.27 18.42
C ALA A 100 0.82 1.65 17.43
N THR A 101 1.28 1.31 16.21
CA THR A 101 0.49 0.61 15.19
C THR A 101 0.21 -0.83 15.60
N ARG A 102 1.23 -1.56 16.05
CA ARG A 102 1.11 -2.93 16.53
C ARG A 102 0.04 -3.09 17.61
N LYS A 103 0.08 -2.22 18.64
CA LYS A 103 -0.88 -2.25 19.75
C LYS A 103 -2.34 -2.11 19.29
N ARG A 104 -2.58 -1.35 18.23
CA ARG A 104 -3.94 -1.20 17.66
C ARG A 104 -4.39 -2.44 16.90
N LEU A 105 -3.47 -3.04 16.17
CA LEU A 105 -3.75 -4.26 15.40
C LEU A 105 -3.87 -5.50 16.28
N GLU A 106 -3.15 -5.56 17.39
CA GLU A 106 -3.14 -6.71 18.32
C GLU A 106 -4.50 -6.95 18.97
N ALA A 107 -5.31 -5.91 19.15
CA ALA A 107 -6.64 -6.00 19.75
C ALA A 107 -7.73 -6.48 18.77
N LEU A 108 -7.40 -6.65 17.48
CA LEU A 108 -8.38 -7.00 16.46
C LEU A 108 -8.86 -8.44 16.58
N ARG A 109 -10.14 -8.65 16.36
CA ARG A 109 -10.74 -9.97 16.21
C ARG A 109 -10.87 -10.33 14.73
N LEU A 110 -10.15 -11.38 14.33
CA LEU A 110 -10.21 -11.94 12.98
C LEU A 110 -11.29 -13.04 12.93
N GLY A 111 -12.20 -12.98 11.96
CA GLY A 111 -13.28 -13.95 11.88
C GLY A 111 -14.22 -13.75 10.71
N ASP A 112 -15.38 -14.40 10.77
CA ASP A 112 -16.44 -14.21 9.79
C ASP A 112 -17.00 -12.78 9.93
N PRO A 113 -16.97 -11.94 8.89
CA PRO A 113 -17.45 -10.56 8.96
C PRO A 113 -18.96 -10.42 9.21
N ARG A 114 -19.71 -11.52 9.20
CA ARG A 114 -21.14 -11.57 9.57
C ARG A 114 -21.34 -11.71 11.08
N GLU A 115 -20.30 -12.06 11.82
CA GLU A 115 -20.35 -12.16 13.28
C GLU A 115 -20.12 -10.79 13.92
N GLU A 116 -20.88 -10.49 14.97
CA GLU A 116 -20.71 -9.27 15.73
C GLU A 116 -19.34 -9.22 16.43
N GLY A 117 -18.70 -8.05 16.41
CA GLY A 117 -17.39 -7.83 17.03
C GLY A 117 -16.20 -8.38 16.23
N VAL A 118 -16.40 -8.82 14.99
CA VAL A 118 -15.31 -9.12 14.07
C VAL A 118 -14.84 -7.85 13.37
N ASP A 119 -13.55 -7.58 13.45
CA ASP A 119 -12.92 -6.38 12.89
C ASP A 119 -12.35 -6.63 11.49
N LEU A 120 -11.83 -7.85 11.25
CA LEU A 120 -11.15 -8.19 10.00
C LEU A 120 -11.57 -9.56 9.48
N GLY A 121 -12.10 -9.57 8.25
CA GLY A 121 -12.50 -10.76 7.52
C GLY A 121 -11.37 -11.35 6.65
N PRO A 122 -11.69 -12.36 5.82
CA PRO A 122 -10.74 -12.93 4.87
C PRO A 122 -10.50 -11.96 3.69
N LEU A 123 -9.42 -12.22 2.95
CA LEU A 123 -9.21 -11.66 1.61
C LEU A 123 -10.31 -12.14 0.64
N ALA A 124 -10.46 -11.45 -0.48
CA ALA A 124 -11.52 -11.72 -1.44
C ALA A 124 -11.50 -13.15 -2.03
N SER A 125 -10.33 -13.79 -2.07
CA SER A 125 -10.18 -15.17 -2.55
C SER A 125 -8.85 -15.80 -2.11
N LEU A 126 -8.73 -17.12 -2.29
CA LEU A 126 -7.46 -17.84 -2.11
C LEU A 126 -6.39 -17.39 -3.08
N GLU A 127 -6.77 -17.01 -4.30
CA GLU A 127 -5.86 -16.47 -5.29
C GLU A 127 -5.27 -15.13 -4.82
N GLN A 128 -6.12 -14.25 -4.29
CA GLN A 128 -5.65 -12.99 -3.70
C GLN A 128 -4.71 -13.21 -2.51
N LYS A 129 -4.97 -14.22 -1.69
CA LYS A 129 -4.06 -14.60 -0.61
C LYS A 129 -2.70 -15.01 -1.15
N ALA A 130 -2.65 -15.88 -2.15
CA ALA A 130 -1.40 -16.33 -2.78
C ALA A 130 -0.60 -15.14 -3.37
N GLU A 131 -1.28 -14.16 -3.98
CA GLU A 131 -0.61 -12.94 -4.47
C GLU A 131 -0.03 -12.08 -3.33
N VAL A 132 -0.75 -11.94 -2.21
CA VAL A 132 -0.21 -11.22 -1.03
C VAL A 132 0.98 -11.97 -0.43
N GLU A 133 0.91 -13.28 -0.31
CA GLU A 133 2.02 -14.11 0.19
C GLU A 133 3.27 -13.97 -0.70
N LYS A 134 3.10 -14.00 -2.02
CA LYS A 134 4.16 -13.79 -2.99
C LYS A 134 4.76 -12.38 -2.90
N ALA A 135 3.91 -11.36 -2.75
CA ALA A 135 4.37 -9.98 -2.58
C ALA A 135 5.18 -9.82 -1.29
N VAL A 136 4.72 -10.39 -0.17
CA VAL A 136 5.46 -10.38 1.09
C VAL A 136 6.80 -11.11 0.95
N ALA A 137 6.83 -12.28 0.31
CA ALA A 137 8.08 -13.01 0.07
C ALA A 137 9.08 -12.16 -0.72
N ALA A 138 8.64 -11.49 -1.79
CA ALA A 138 9.49 -10.59 -2.57
C ALA A 138 10.04 -9.39 -1.75
N LEU A 139 9.23 -8.83 -0.85
CA LEU A 139 9.67 -7.77 0.06
C LEU A 139 10.71 -8.27 1.06
N LEU A 140 10.56 -9.51 1.56
CA LEU A 140 11.54 -10.13 2.46
C LEU A 140 12.86 -10.43 1.72
N GLU A 141 12.82 -10.93 0.50
CA GLU A 141 14.00 -11.13 -0.36
C GLU A 141 14.70 -9.79 -0.67
N ALA A 142 13.94 -8.70 -0.79
CA ALA A 142 14.48 -7.36 -1.00
C ALA A 142 15.10 -6.72 0.25
N GLY A 143 15.08 -7.39 1.41
CA GLY A 143 15.72 -6.94 2.64
C GLY A 143 14.78 -6.43 3.73
N ALA A 144 13.46 -6.49 3.54
CA ALA A 144 12.53 -6.30 4.65
C ALA A 144 12.54 -7.52 5.57
N ARG A 145 12.13 -7.31 6.82
CA ARG A 145 11.87 -8.40 7.76
C ARG A 145 10.49 -8.25 8.39
N VAL A 146 9.88 -9.35 8.81
CA VAL A 146 8.66 -9.29 9.61
C VAL A 146 9.00 -8.69 10.97
N TYR A 147 8.45 -7.51 11.25
CA TYR A 147 8.53 -6.90 12.57
C TYR A 147 7.49 -7.49 13.50
N TRP A 148 6.27 -7.62 13.01
CA TRP A 148 5.16 -8.21 13.73
C TRP A 148 4.10 -8.74 12.78
N ARG A 149 3.45 -9.82 13.17
CA ARG A 149 2.30 -10.41 12.48
C ARG A 149 1.25 -10.78 13.53
N HIS A 150 0.00 -10.47 13.23
CA HIS A 150 -1.10 -10.81 14.13
C HIS A 150 -1.21 -12.34 14.29
N PRO A 151 -1.39 -12.88 15.51
CA PRO A 151 -1.44 -14.33 15.77
C PRO A 151 -2.80 -14.97 15.41
N GLY A 152 -3.64 -14.27 14.65
CA GLY A 152 -4.97 -14.74 14.26
C GLY A 152 -4.97 -15.77 13.14
N ARG A 153 -6.17 -15.97 12.56
CA ARG A 153 -6.42 -17.00 11.56
C ARG A 153 -5.58 -16.83 10.29
N GLU A 154 -5.10 -17.96 9.77
CA GLU A 154 -4.42 -18.06 8.48
C GLU A 154 -5.05 -19.12 7.56
N ASP A 155 -6.09 -19.82 8.02
CA ASP A 155 -6.80 -20.81 7.23
C ASP A 155 -7.65 -20.16 6.12
N GLY A 156 -7.96 -20.91 5.06
CA GLY A 156 -8.71 -20.39 3.92
C GLY A 156 -8.07 -19.12 3.34
N ALA A 157 -8.87 -18.12 3.05
CA ALA A 157 -8.41 -16.83 2.52
C ALA A 157 -8.04 -15.81 3.61
N PHE A 158 -7.94 -16.20 4.88
CA PHE A 158 -7.47 -15.31 5.93
C PHE A 158 -5.98 -15.01 5.78
N PHE A 159 -5.64 -13.73 5.90
CA PHE A 159 -4.27 -13.24 5.96
C PHE A 159 -4.17 -12.25 7.13
N PRO A 160 -3.39 -12.54 8.17
CA PRO A 160 -3.33 -11.67 9.34
C PRO A 160 -2.56 -10.38 9.06
N PRO A 161 -2.94 -9.26 9.71
CA PRO A 161 -2.20 -8.00 9.63
C PRO A 161 -0.72 -8.21 9.89
N THR A 162 0.11 -7.67 8.98
CA THR A 162 1.55 -7.87 9.00
C THR A 162 2.28 -6.54 8.84
N LEU A 163 3.17 -6.23 9.79
CA LEU A 163 4.05 -5.09 9.77
C LEU A 163 5.45 -5.56 9.37
N LEU A 164 5.96 -5.03 8.27
CA LEU A 164 7.32 -5.26 7.81
C LEU A 164 8.21 -4.07 8.17
N LEU A 165 9.49 -4.32 8.38
CA LEU A 165 10.51 -3.30 8.61
C LEU A 165 11.66 -3.50 7.64
N ALA A 166 12.02 -2.47 6.90
CA ALA A 166 13.23 -2.39 6.10
C ALA A 166 14.19 -1.39 6.74
N GLU A 167 15.29 -1.87 7.31
CA GLU A 167 16.27 -1.02 8.00
C GLU A 167 17.13 -0.22 7.02
N ASP A 168 17.43 -0.79 5.85
CA ASP A 168 17.91 -0.08 4.68
C ASP A 168 16.72 0.28 3.78
N PRO A 169 16.38 1.56 3.62
CA PRO A 169 15.23 1.98 2.85
C PRO A 169 15.47 2.05 1.34
N TRP A 170 16.70 1.87 0.85
CA TRP A 170 17.04 2.16 -0.55
C TRP A 170 16.86 1.05 -1.59
N PRO A 171 16.84 -0.25 -1.27
CA PRO A 171 16.61 -1.27 -2.29
C PRO A 171 15.33 -1.02 -3.09
N GLY A 172 15.48 -0.78 -4.40
CA GLY A 172 14.38 -0.38 -5.28
C GLY A 172 13.21 -1.37 -5.31
N ALA A 173 13.48 -2.66 -5.14
CA ALA A 173 12.46 -3.70 -5.09
C ALA A 173 11.46 -3.50 -3.93
N LEU A 174 11.86 -2.87 -2.81
CA LEU A 174 10.98 -2.52 -1.69
C LEU A 174 9.91 -1.47 -2.05
N HIS A 175 10.11 -0.76 -3.14
CA HIS A 175 9.24 0.31 -3.61
C HIS A 175 8.53 -0.02 -4.93
N GLN A 176 8.51 -1.29 -5.35
CA GLN A 176 7.91 -1.73 -6.61
C GLN A 176 6.88 -2.85 -6.44
N VAL A 177 6.76 -3.39 -5.22
CA VAL A 177 5.87 -4.51 -4.93
C VAL A 177 4.73 -4.04 -4.03
N GLU A 178 3.50 -4.16 -4.50
CA GLU A 178 2.29 -3.89 -3.73
C GLU A 178 1.73 -5.18 -3.13
N PRO A 179 1.79 -5.38 -1.79
CA PRO A 179 1.04 -6.43 -1.12
C PRO A 179 -0.42 -5.98 -0.98
N PHE A 180 -1.32 -6.37 -1.91
CA PHE A 180 -2.73 -5.95 -1.91
C PHE A 180 -3.54 -6.67 -0.84
N GLY A 181 -3.19 -6.41 0.43
CA GLY A 181 -3.72 -7.01 1.64
C GLY A 181 -3.35 -6.21 2.88
N PRO A 182 -3.56 -6.75 4.10
CA PRO A 182 -3.32 -6.05 5.37
C PRO A 182 -1.82 -6.03 5.73
N VAL A 183 -1.01 -5.43 4.87
CA VAL A 183 0.46 -5.38 4.99
C VAL A 183 0.95 -3.95 4.79
N ALA A 184 1.81 -3.46 5.69
CA ALA A 184 2.55 -2.22 5.51
C ALA A 184 4.03 -2.42 5.83
N THR A 185 4.90 -1.77 5.02
CA THR A 185 6.35 -1.77 5.23
C THR A 185 6.80 -0.42 5.80
N PHE A 186 7.57 -0.47 6.86
CA PHE A 186 8.09 0.69 7.59
C PHE A 186 9.55 0.91 7.24
N PHE A 187 9.91 2.18 7.05
CA PHE A 187 11.20 2.64 6.60
C PHE A 187 11.72 3.78 7.47
N PRO A 188 12.99 3.75 7.91
CA PRO A 188 13.61 4.90 8.54
C PRO A 188 14.00 5.95 7.51
N TYR A 189 14.01 7.22 7.92
CA TYR A 189 14.67 8.28 7.19
C TYR A 189 15.45 9.19 8.13
N GLY A 190 16.43 9.94 7.59
CA GLY A 190 17.28 10.87 8.33
C GLY A 190 16.99 12.34 8.06
N SER A 191 16.26 12.66 6.97
CA SER A 191 15.82 14.03 6.66
C SER A 191 14.56 14.02 5.81
N ARG A 192 13.80 15.12 5.84
CA ARG A 192 12.57 15.26 5.02
C ARG A 192 12.85 15.14 3.52
N GLU A 193 14.02 15.57 3.06
CA GLU A 193 14.46 15.43 1.67
C GLU A 193 14.68 13.95 1.32
N GLU A 194 15.21 13.17 2.26
CA GLU A 194 15.34 11.72 2.09
C GLU A 194 13.96 11.05 2.05
N ALA A 195 13.07 11.40 2.96
CA ALA A 195 11.71 10.85 2.99
C ALA A 195 10.95 11.13 1.67
N ALA A 196 11.07 12.33 1.12
CA ALA A 196 10.45 12.69 -0.15
C ALA A 196 11.02 11.86 -1.32
N ARG A 197 12.36 11.67 -1.37
CA ARG A 197 13.00 10.82 -2.39
C ARG A 197 12.55 9.36 -2.28
N LEU A 198 12.49 8.82 -1.07
CA LEU A 198 12.03 7.45 -0.81
C LEU A 198 10.56 7.28 -1.20
N ALA A 199 9.71 8.25 -0.88
CA ALA A 199 8.31 8.23 -1.30
C ALA A 199 8.17 8.19 -2.82
N ALA A 200 8.97 8.99 -3.56
CA ALA A 200 8.98 9.04 -5.02
C ALA A 200 9.39 7.73 -5.69
N LEU A 201 10.15 6.84 -5.02
CA LEU A 201 10.52 5.53 -5.55
C LEU A 201 9.32 4.62 -5.84
N GLY A 202 8.14 4.92 -5.31
CA GLY A 202 6.90 4.18 -5.61
C GLY A 202 6.36 4.40 -7.03
N GLY A 203 6.95 5.29 -7.80
CA GLY A 203 6.60 5.47 -9.21
C GLY A 203 5.23 6.08 -9.48
N GLY A 204 4.69 6.81 -8.52
CA GLY A 204 3.35 7.38 -8.51
C GLY A 204 2.43 6.65 -7.53
N SER A 205 1.61 7.42 -6.84
CA SER A 205 0.68 6.91 -5.84
C SER A 205 -0.62 7.70 -5.94
N LEU A 206 -1.74 7.09 -5.58
CA LEU A 206 -3.05 7.75 -5.62
C LEU A 206 -3.18 8.78 -4.50
N VAL A 207 -2.59 8.48 -3.34
CA VAL A 207 -2.64 9.32 -2.15
C VAL A 207 -1.32 9.28 -1.40
N ALA A 208 -1.04 10.34 -0.64
CA ALA A 208 0.01 10.38 0.36
C ALA A 208 -0.57 10.92 1.67
N THR A 209 -0.21 10.31 2.79
CA THR A 209 -0.59 10.75 4.13
C THR A 209 0.60 11.42 4.79
N LEU A 210 0.41 12.60 5.36
CA LEU A 210 1.44 13.32 6.11
C LEU A 210 0.91 13.65 7.52
N ALA A 211 1.65 13.27 8.54
CA ALA A 211 1.39 13.65 9.92
C ALA A 211 2.41 14.71 10.37
N THR A 212 2.01 15.96 10.37
CA THR A 212 2.74 17.12 10.90
C THR A 212 1.82 18.29 11.14
N SER A 213 2.06 19.08 12.18
CA SER A 213 1.43 20.38 12.41
C SER A 213 2.32 21.56 11.99
N ASP A 214 3.55 21.29 11.52
CA ASP A 214 4.45 22.33 11.03
C ASP A 214 4.07 22.75 9.60
N PRO A 215 3.65 24.02 9.38
CA PRO A 215 3.21 24.47 8.05
C PRO A 215 4.31 24.49 6.99
N GLU A 216 5.57 24.68 7.39
CA GLU A 216 6.70 24.68 6.45
C GLU A 216 7.02 23.27 5.99
N GLU A 217 6.98 22.31 6.92
CA GLU A 217 7.14 20.90 6.59
C GLU A 217 5.98 20.41 5.70
N ALA A 218 4.74 20.78 6.03
CA ALA A 218 3.58 20.44 5.20
C ALA A 218 3.71 21.01 3.79
N ARG A 219 4.13 22.27 3.66
CA ARG A 219 4.38 22.89 2.35
C ARG A 219 5.48 22.19 1.57
N PHE A 220 6.57 21.82 2.25
CA PHE A 220 7.67 21.08 1.62
C PHE A 220 7.17 19.80 0.98
N TYR A 221 6.46 18.94 1.72
CA TYR A 221 5.96 17.67 1.20
C TYR A 221 4.89 17.84 0.11
N LEU A 222 4.03 18.84 0.25
CA LEU A 222 3.04 19.16 -0.79
C LEU A 222 3.72 19.46 -2.14
N LEU A 223 4.83 20.18 -2.13
CA LEU A 223 5.58 20.51 -3.34
C LEU A 223 6.49 19.38 -3.84
N ALA A 224 6.98 18.55 -2.95
CA ALA A 224 7.92 17.48 -3.28
C ALA A 224 7.24 16.20 -3.77
N LEU A 225 5.95 15.98 -3.42
CA LEU A 225 5.18 14.79 -3.75
C LEU A 225 4.06 15.05 -4.79
N ALA A 226 3.88 16.29 -5.24
CA ALA A 226 2.87 16.70 -6.23
C ALA A 226 3.19 16.24 -7.66
#